data_c08f94e57c5384dccfb89254804ba344
#
_entry.id   c08f94e57c5384dccfb89254804ba344
#
_cell.length_a   1.000
_cell.length_b   1.000
_cell.length_c   1.000
_cell.angle_alpha   90.00
_cell.angle_beta   90.00
_cell.angle_gamma   90.00
#
_symmetry.space_group_name_H-M   'P 1'
#
loop_
_entity.id
_entity.type
_entity.pdbx_description
1 polymer ?
#
loop_
_entity_poly.entity_id
_entity_poly.type
_entity_poly.pdbx_seq_one_letter_code
_entity_poly.pdbx_strand_id
1 'polypeptide(L)'
;MFFLLGGNDKKARKAEKQTRASDATARVRDVFLAGRFPVVTTHQVEGRRIAKVLGLVCCRGYDSEEAFFGMAGRALNKGAQAIVGYNENVAFHPDGSKYFSCFGTAVMFEYDPADPDSLPLMLQQKFREREQQPNSDMI
;
A
#
# COMPACT_ATOMS: atom_id res chain seq x y z
N MET A 1 -36.07 -9.80 -22.92
CA MET A 1 -34.90 -9.13 -23.44
C MET A 1 -34.10 -8.35 -22.38
N PHE A 2 -34.75 -7.80 -21.37
CA PHE A 2 -34.06 -7.05 -20.30
C PHE A 2 -33.18 -7.92 -19.40
N PHE A 3 -33.43 -9.21 -19.31
CA PHE A 3 -32.67 -10.13 -18.45
C PHE A 3 -31.26 -10.45 -18.95
N LEU A 4 -31.02 -10.35 -20.26
CA LEU A 4 -29.72 -10.62 -20.88
C LEU A 4 -28.73 -9.48 -20.67
N LEU A 5 -29.21 -8.24 -20.55
CA LEU A 5 -28.38 -7.06 -20.31
C LEU A 5 -27.85 -7.00 -18.86
N GLY A 6 -28.62 -7.45 -17.88
CA GLY A 6 -28.22 -7.47 -16.47
C GLY A 6 -27.10 -8.45 -16.16
N GLY A 7 -27.01 -9.58 -16.87
CA GLY A 7 -25.95 -10.57 -16.68
C GLY A 7 -24.58 -10.11 -17.18
N ASN A 8 -24.57 -9.39 -18.30
CA ASN A 8 -23.34 -8.85 -18.88
C ASN A 8 -22.76 -7.70 -18.06
N ASP A 9 -23.60 -6.85 -17.48
CA ASP A 9 -23.16 -5.74 -16.64
C ASP A 9 -22.49 -6.23 -15.36
N LYS A 10 -23.00 -7.29 -14.74
CA LYS A 10 -22.39 -7.87 -13.53
C LYS A 10 -21.01 -8.47 -13.82
N LYS A 11 -20.84 -9.16 -14.96
CA LYS A 11 -19.55 -9.72 -15.37
C LYS A 11 -18.55 -8.64 -15.71
N ALA A 12 -18.97 -7.57 -16.40
CA ALA A 12 -18.12 -6.44 -16.73
C ALA A 12 -17.64 -5.70 -15.48
N ARG A 13 -18.53 -5.43 -14.52
CA ARG A 13 -18.18 -4.80 -13.25
C ARG A 13 -17.23 -5.65 -12.40
N LYS A 14 -17.40 -6.97 -12.41
CA LYS A 14 -16.52 -7.89 -11.70
C LYS A 14 -15.13 -7.93 -12.33
N ALA A 15 -15.04 -7.92 -13.66
CA ALA A 15 -13.78 -7.86 -14.39
C ALA A 15 -13.07 -6.51 -14.16
N GLU A 16 -13.79 -5.39 -14.16
CA GLU A 16 -13.23 -4.07 -13.84
C GLU A 16 -12.69 -4.00 -12.41
N LYS A 17 -13.40 -4.55 -11.42
CA LYS A 17 -12.93 -4.61 -10.03
C LYS A 17 -11.66 -5.43 -9.90
N GLN A 18 -11.56 -6.56 -10.59
CA GLN A 18 -10.36 -7.40 -10.57
C GLN A 18 -9.17 -6.69 -11.21
N THR A 19 -9.37 -5.99 -12.32
CA THR A 19 -8.32 -5.22 -13.00
C THR A 19 -7.83 -4.08 -12.10
N ARG A 20 -8.73 -3.34 -11.46
CA ARG A 20 -8.36 -2.26 -10.53
C ARG A 20 -7.60 -2.77 -9.32
N ALA A 21 -8.01 -3.90 -8.74
CA ALA A 21 -7.32 -4.52 -7.61
C ALA A 21 -5.92 -5.00 -8.01
N SER A 22 -5.77 -5.59 -9.20
CA SER A 22 -4.49 -6.02 -9.74
C SER A 22 -3.55 -4.84 -10.00
N ASP A 23 -4.06 -3.75 -10.57
CA ASP A 23 -3.29 -2.52 -10.83
C ASP A 23 -2.86 -1.85 -9.53
N ALA A 24 -3.74 -1.81 -8.51
CA ALA A 24 -3.41 -1.27 -7.20
C ALA A 24 -2.30 -2.09 -6.53
N THR A 25 -2.37 -3.42 -6.61
CA THR A 25 -1.35 -4.33 -6.07
C THR A 25 -0.01 -4.12 -6.77
N ALA A 26 0.00 -3.95 -8.09
CA ALA A 26 1.21 -3.68 -8.86
C ALA A 26 1.87 -2.38 -8.43
N ARG A 27 1.11 -1.31 -8.19
CA ARG A 27 1.63 -0.02 -7.71
C ARG A 27 2.27 -0.14 -6.34
N VAL A 28 1.62 -0.86 -5.42
CA VAL A 28 2.15 -1.10 -4.07
C VAL A 28 3.46 -1.88 -4.16
N ARG A 29 3.50 -2.92 -4.99
CA ARG A 29 4.69 -3.72 -5.23
C ARG A 29 5.84 -2.86 -5.74
N ASP A 30 5.59 -1.98 -6.71
CA ASP A 30 6.60 -1.09 -7.28
C ASP A 30 7.18 -0.13 -6.24
N VAL A 31 6.34 0.46 -5.41
CA VAL A 31 6.78 1.35 -4.32
C VAL A 31 7.64 0.60 -3.30
N PHE A 32 7.24 -0.62 -2.95
CA PHE A 32 7.98 -1.47 -2.01
C PHE A 32 9.34 -1.89 -2.58
N LEU A 33 9.36 -2.38 -3.83
CA LEU A 33 10.60 -2.82 -4.49
C LEU A 33 11.58 -1.66 -4.73
N ALA A 34 11.07 -0.44 -4.88
CA ALA A 34 11.91 0.75 -4.97
C ALA A 34 12.52 1.17 -3.61
N GLY A 35 12.21 0.45 -2.53
CA GLY A 35 12.70 0.77 -1.19
C GLY A 35 12.11 2.01 -0.57
N ARG A 36 10.99 2.50 -1.08
CA ARG A 36 10.35 3.75 -0.64
C ARG A 36 9.32 3.56 0.47
N PHE A 37 9.01 2.33 0.80
CA PHE A 37 8.04 2.00 1.83
C PHE A 37 8.61 0.90 2.74
N PRO A 38 9.32 1.28 3.83
CA PRO A 38 9.88 0.29 4.75
C PRO A 38 8.80 -0.49 5.47
N VAL A 39 8.98 -1.80 5.53
CA VAL A 39 8.20 -2.71 6.38
C VAL A 39 9.21 -3.45 7.26
N VAL A 40 9.12 -3.24 8.56
CA VAL A 40 10.10 -3.78 9.51
C VAL A 40 9.39 -4.53 10.63
N THR A 41 10.06 -5.53 11.16
CA THR A 41 9.57 -6.32 12.30
C THR A 41 9.82 -5.62 13.63
N THR A 42 10.72 -4.65 13.67
CA THR A 42 11.02 -3.83 14.83
C THR A 42 9.98 -2.74 15.06
N HIS A 43 10.01 -2.08 16.21
CA HIS A 43 9.10 -0.97 16.51
C HIS A 43 9.61 0.38 16.05
N GLN A 44 10.80 0.42 15.46
CA GLN A 44 11.44 1.64 14.99
C GLN A 44 12.08 1.42 13.63
N VAL A 45 12.18 2.48 12.85
CA VAL A 45 12.94 2.51 11.60
C VAL A 45 14.19 3.33 11.83
N GLU A 46 15.35 2.77 11.51
CA GLU A 46 16.64 3.43 11.72
C GLU A 46 16.71 4.77 10.96
N GLY A 47 17.17 5.80 11.65
CA GLY A 47 17.30 7.14 11.08
C GLY A 47 15.99 7.90 10.92
N ARG A 48 14.88 7.36 11.40
CA ARG A 48 13.56 7.99 11.26
C ARG A 48 12.84 8.04 12.59
N ARG A 49 12.22 9.18 12.90
CA ARG A 49 11.38 9.33 14.09
C ARG A 49 9.91 9.24 13.71
N ILE A 50 9.15 8.45 14.46
CA ILE A 50 7.72 8.32 14.26
C ILE A 50 7.04 9.55 14.85
N ALA A 51 6.32 10.29 14.00
CA ALA A 51 5.52 11.44 14.43
C ALA A 51 4.11 11.03 14.82
N LYS A 52 3.53 10.05 14.10
CA LYS A 52 2.13 9.66 14.28
C LYS A 52 1.96 8.16 14.01
N VAL A 53 1.22 7.51 14.88
CA VAL A 53 0.76 6.13 14.69
C VAL A 53 -0.63 6.19 14.08
N LEU A 54 -0.79 5.61 12.89
CA LEU A 54 -2.07 5.61 12.18
C LEU A 54 -2.95 4.41 12.55
N GLY A 55 -2.35 3.41 13.18
CA GLY A 55 -3.06 2.25 13.69
C GLY A 55 -2.65 0.94 13.06
N LEU A 56 -3.34 -0.11 13.46
CA LEU A 56 -3.12 -1.46 12.97
C LEU A 56 -3.63 -1.60 11.53
N VAL A 57 -2.82 -2.25 10.71
CA VAL A 57 -3.23 -2.70 9.38
C VAL A 57 -3.06 -4.21 9.29
N CYS A 58 -4.00 -4.87 8.63
CA CYS A 58 -3.94 -6.30 8.43
C CYS A 58 -4.58 -6.68 7.10
N CYS A 59 -4.15 -7.80 6.54
CA CYS A 59 -4.76 -8.38 5.36
C CYS A 59 -4.58 -9.89 5.38
N ARG A 60 -5.60 -10.60 4.91
CA ARG A 60 -5.59 -12.05 4.73
C ARG A 60 -5.53 -12.36 3.24
N GLY A 61 -4.85 -13.43 2.88
CA GLY A 61 -4.79 -13.91 1.51
C GLY A 61 -4.44 -15.39 1.46
N TYR A 62 -4.76 -16.03 0.36
CA TYR A 62 -4.37 -17.43 0.13
C TYR A 62 -2.90 -17.56 -0.24
N ASP A 63 -2.28 -16.47 -0.64
CA ASP A 63 -0.87 -16.33 -1.00
C ASP A 63 -0.23 -15.30 -0.08
N SER A 64 1.00 -15.55 0.36
CA SER A 64 1.72 -14.64 1.26
C SER A 64 1.97 -13.26 0.64
N GLU A 65 2.27 -13.21 -0.66
CA GLU A 65 2.42 -11.94 -1.37
C GLU A 65 1.13 -11.14 -1.43
N GLU A 66 0.01 -11.79 -1.72
CA GLU A 66 -1.31 -11.17 -1.74
C GLU A 66 -1.64 -10.55 -0.39
N ALA A 67 -1.42 -11.30 0.70
CA ALA A 67 -1.65 -10.80 2.05
C ALA A 67 -0.72 -9.63 2.39
N PHE A 68 0.55 -9.74 2.06
CA PHE A 68 1.56 -8.72 2.33
C PHE A 68 1.28 -7.41 1.59
N PHE A 69 1.09 -7.47 0.27
CA PHE A 69 0.82 -6.27 -0.53
C PHE A 69 -0.57 -5.70 -0.27
N GLY A 70 -1.53 -6.52 0.10
CA GLY A 70 -2.84 -6.04 0.57
C GLY A 70 -2.73 -5.24 1.86
N MET A 71 -1.94 -5.69 2.82
CA MET A 71 -1.63 -4.97 4.05
C MET A 71 -0.92 -3.64 3.75
N ALA A 72 0.13 -3.68 2.94
CA ALA A 72 0.90 -2.50 2.56
C ALA A 72 0.03 -1.48 1.82
N GLY A 73 -0.86 -1.93 0.93
CA GLY A 73 -1.82 -1.07 0.23
C GLY A 73 -2.78 -0.37 1.18
N ARG A 74 -3.27 -1.06 2.19
CA ARG A 74 -4.11 -0.45 3.23
C ARG A 74 -3.38 0.62 4.02
N ALA A 75 -2.11 0.39 4.34
CA ALA A 75 -1.28 1.38 5.00
C ALA A 75 -1.05 2.61 4.13
N LEU A 76 -0.72 2.41 2.86
CA LEU A 76 -0.53 3.50 1.90
C LEU A 76 -1.81 4.33 1.73
N ASN A 77 -2.96 3.70 1.69
CA ASN A 77 -4.26 4.40 1.60
C ASN A 77 -4.56 5.26 2.83
N LYS A 78 -4.00 4.92 3.98
CA LYS A 78 -4.08 5.74 5.20
C LYS A 78 -3.07 6.89 5.20
N GLY A 79 -2.19 6.97 4.22
CA GLY A 79 -1.12 7.95 4.17
C GLY A 79 0.13 7.55 4.94
N ALA A 80 0.30 6.27 5.26
CA ALA A 80 1.46 5.79 5.99
C ALA A 80 2.74 5.89 5.17
N GLN A 81 3.84 6.07 5.87
CA GLN A 81 5.19 6.09 5.28
C GLN A 81 5.96 4.80 5.57
N ALA A 82 5.50 4.02 6.53
CA ALA A 82 6.11 2.74 6.89
C ALA A 82 5.13 1.87 7.68
N ILE A 83 5.48 0.59 7.78
CA ILE A 83 4.86 -0.35 8.71
C ILE A 83 5.93 -0.85 9.66
N VAL A 84 5.66 -0.74 10.96
CA VAL A 84 6.52 -1.28 12.03
C VAL A 84 5.81 -2.42 12.73
N GLY A 85 6.57 -3.27 13.41
CA GLY A 85 6.00 -4.41 14.12
C GLY A 85 5.34 -5.43 13.20
N TYR A 86 5.85 -5.60 11.99
CA TYR A 86 5.31 -6.56 11.02
C TYR A 86 5.34 -7.98 11.56
N ASN A 87 4.25 -8.68 11.35
CA ASN A 87 4.13 -10.10 11.70
C ASN A 87 3.25 -10.81 10.67
N GLU A 88 3.51 -12.11 10.49
CA GLU A 88 2.79 -12.97 9.57
C GLU A 88 2.38 -14.25 10.29
N ASN A 89 1.12 -14.62 10.17
CA ASN A 89 0.59 -15.88 10.68
C ASN A 89 0.03 -16.72 9.54
N VAL A 90 0.17 -18.02 9.68
CA VAL A 90 -0.45 -19.00 8.80
C VAL A 90 -1.55 -19.70 9.58
N ALA A 91 -2.73 -19.75 8.99
CA ALA A 91 -3.87 -20.42 9.58
C ALA A 91 -4.56 -21.33 8.55
N PHE A 92 -5.44 -22.19 9.04
CA PHE A 92 -6.15 -23.13 8.21
C PHE A 92 -7.66 -22.97 8.40
N HIS A 93 -8.39 -23.00 7.29
CA HIS A 93 -9.84 -23.10 7.32
C HIS A 93 -10.26 -24.51 7.74
N PRO A 94 -11.51 -24.69 8.19
CA PRO A 94 -12.03 -26.03 8.54
C PRO A 94 -11.95 -27.06 7.39
N ASP A 95 -11.94 -26.60 6.14
CA ASP A 95 -11.80 -27.45 4.95
C ASP A 95 -10.35 -27.88 4.68
N GLY A 96 -9.37 -27.44 5.51
CA GLY A 96 -7.96 -27.73 5.36
C GLY A 96 -7.20 -26.76 4.46
N SER A 97 -7.87 -25.79 3.83
CA SER A 97 -7.17 -24.78 3.03
C SER A 97 -6.39 -23.83 3.92
N LYS A 98 -5.23 -23.42 3.43
CA LYS A 98 -4.27 -22.56 4.13
C LYS A 98 -4.49 -21.11 3.74
N TYR A 99 -4.39 -20.19 4.69
CA TYR A 99 -4.36 -18.78 4.42
C TYR A 99 -3.30 -18.04 5.25
N PHE A 100 -2.83 -16.93 4.73
CA PHE A 100 -1.84 -16.07 5.38
C PHE A 100 -2.53 -14.84 5.94
N SER A 101 -2.07 -14.38 7.10
CA SER A 101 -2.52 -13.15 7.72
C SER A 101 -1.30 -12.29 8.02
N CYS A 102 -1.21 -11.14 7.37
CA CYS A 102 -0.13 -10.17 7.57
C CYS A 102 -0.69 -8.97 8.33
N PHE A 103 0.03 -8.50 9.33
CA PHE A 103 -0.37 -7.34 10.12
C PHE A 103 0.83 -6.56 10.63
N GLY A 104 0.59 -5.31 10.95
CA GLY A 104 1.59 -4.40 11.49
C GLY A 104 0.96 -3.07 11.84
N THR A 105 1.78 -2.13 12.27
CA THR A 105 1.35 -0.78 12.65
C THR A 105 1.79 0.23 11.60
N ALA A 106 0.84 0.91 11.01
CA ALA A 106 1.09 1.97 10.04
C ALA A 106 1.49 3.25 10.77
N VAL A 107 2.56 3.89 10.30
CA VAL A 107 3.13 5.08 10.95
C VAL A 107 3.50 6.15 9.95
N MET A 108 3.55 7.40 10.42
CA MET A 108 4.13 8.53 9.71
C MET A 108 5.36 9.03 10.46
N PHE A 109 6.35 9.47 9.71
CA PHE A 109 7.60 10.01 10.26
C PHE A 109 7.53 11.52 10.47
N GLU A 110 8.39 12.02 11.35
CA GLU A 110 8.64 13.45 11.47
C GLU A 110 9.24 13.97 10.17
N TYR A 111 8.78 15.14 9.76
CA TYR A 111 9.32 15.84 8.59
C TYR A 111 10.71 16.40 8.91
N ASP A 112 11.67 16.09 8.04
CA ASP A 112 13.02 16.65 8.09
C ASP A 112 13.24 17.46 6.81
N PRO A 113 13.42 18.80 6.92
CA PRO A 113 13.65 19.65 5.74
C PRO A 113 14.91 19.28 4.96
N ALA A 114 15.89 18.65 5.61
CA ALA A 114 17.12 18.21 4.96
C ALA A 114 16.96 16.92 4.16
N ASP A 115 15.87 16.20 4.37
CA ASP A 115 15.60 14.91 3.72
C ASP A 115 14.26 14.97 2.96
N PRO A 116 14.29 15.08 1.60
CA PRO A 116 13.06 15.09 0.80
C PRO A 116 12.24 13.83 0.94
N ASP A 117 12.88 12.68 1.27
CA ASP A 117 12.20 11.41 1.43
C ASP A 117 11.41 11.33 2.75
N SER A 118 11.57 12.32 3.64
CA SER A 118 10.74 12.43 4.85
C SER A 118 9.30 12.88 4.57
N LEU A 119 9.02 13.40 3.38
CA LEU A 119 7.66 13.75 2.96
C LEU A 119 6.82 12.50 2.73
N PRO A 120 5.49 12.55 2.99
CA PRO A 120 4.58 11.51 2.54
C PRO A 120 4.71 11.24 1.04
N LEU A 121 4.53 9.99 0.63
CA LEU A 121 4.77 9.56 -0.76
C LEU A 121 4.01 10.37 -1.79
N MET A 122 2.76 10.76 -1.51
CA MET A 122 1.97 11.60 -2.41
C MET A 122 2.62 12.97 -2.63
N LEU A 123 3.17 13.57 -1.58
CA LEU A 123 3.84 14.87 -1.67
C LEU A 123 5.19 14.75 -2.36
N GLN A 124 5.91 13.64 -2.16
CA GLN A 124 7.14 13.36 -2.90
C GLN A 124 6.89 13.30 -4.41
N GLN A 125 5.82 12.65 -4.81
CA GLN A 125 5.46 12.55 -6.22
C GLN A 125 5.16 13.92 -6.82
N LYS A 126 4.38 14.75 -6.15
CA LYS A 126 4.08 16.12 -6.59
C LYS A 126 5.35 16.98 -6.70
N PHE A 127 6.26 16.82 -5.77
CA PHE A 127 7.53 17.54 -5.78
C PHE A 127 8.39 17.14 -6.98
N ARG A 128 8.46 15.85 -7.28
CA ARG A 128 9.17 15.33 -8.46
C ARG A 128 8.55 15.80 -9.77
N GLU A 129 7.23 15.83 -9.85
CA GLU A 129 6.52 16.35 -11.02
C GLU A 129 6.82 17.83 -11.26
N ARG A 130 6.92 18.63 -10.20
CA ARG A 130 7.33 20.05 -10.30
C ARG A 130 8.76 20.21 -10.78
N GLU A 131 9.68 19.38 -10.34
CA GLU A 131 11.08 19.42 -10.80
C GLU A 131 11.22 18.99 -12.26
N GLN A 132 10.35 18.10 -12.73
CA GLN A 132 10.36 17.61 -14.10
C GLN A 132 9.64 18.55 -15.09
N GLN A 133 8.80 19.45 -14.60
CA GLN A 133 8.19 20.48 -15.43
C GLN A 133 9.20 21.61 -15.68
N PRO A 134 9.68 21.81 -16.93
CA PRO A 134 10.51 22.96 -17.22
C PRO A 134 9.70 24.22 -16.95
N ASN A 135 10.35 25.21 -16.34
CA ASN A 135 9.77 26.49 -15.95
C ASN A 135 8.94 27.12 -17.07
N SER A 136 7.66 26.74 -17.14
CA SER A 136 6.70 27.43 -17.99
C SER A 136 6.35 28.83 -17.48
N ASP A 137 6.80 29.16 -16.27
CA ASP A 137 6.57 30.46 -15.61
C ASP A 137 7.64 31.51 -15.93
N MET A 138 8.61 31.18 -16.79
CA MET A 138 9.66 32.10 -17.22
C MET A 138 9.41 32.72 -18.60
N ILE A 139 8.15 33.03 -18.91
CA ILE A 139 7.81 33.79 -20.11
C ILE A 139 7.37 35.19 -19.70
#